data_46a5b1862d76a3a2643a81e361e9736c
#
_entry.id   46a5b1862d76a3a2643a81e361e9736c
#
_cell.length_a   1.000
_cell.length_b   1.000
_cell.length_c   1.000
_cell.angle_alpha   90.00
_cell.angle_beta   90.00
_cell.angle_gamma   90.00
#
_symmetry.space_group_name_H-M   'P 1'
#
loop_
_entity.id
_entity.type
_entity.pdbx_description
1 polymer ?
#
loop_
_entity_poly.entity_id
_entity_poly.type
_entity_poly.pdbx_seq_one_letter_code
_entity_poly.pdbx_strand_id
1 'polypeptide(L)'
;MTVIKLKIADVIIELRSQFRMKPLDGTYDWPYKKFIHRTKKNPGIILHIKIMANPPLFYRSERIFATIHPISGETNWSLFKKEEGYILVQHVSKKTQWAILNKGFSKGTVYIPPDKKNASWKLEDMIHNFLQIILINYLSRREGIFVHSVGLKDVDKRGLLFAGPTRSGKSTTARLWHDHSRAKILNDDRIVIRKAQDKFYIFSTPWHGDFNEYFKSSPDKAELKNIFFIYQSPENKIKRLRPKEAYRYLYPNIFPAFWNKESLARQMNLCWDLVSFIASCRLGFKKDKSVISIVRSSRYKRFSHR
;
A
#
# COMPACT_ATOMS: atom_id res chain seq x y z
N MET A 1 -17.03 -1.37 -24.45
CA MET A 1 -15.87 -0.99 -23.61
C MET A 1 -16.29 -1.09 -22.14
N THR A 2 -15.54 -1.81 -21.32
CA THR A 2 -15.80 -1.90 -19.86
C THR A 2 -14.94 -0.86 -19.15
N VAL A 3 -15.56 -0.09 -18.23
CA VAL A 3 -14.87 0.89 -17.40
C VAL A 3 -15.15 0.57 -15.93
N ILE A 4 -14.10 0.40 -15.14
CA ILE A 4 -14.17 0.22 -13.69
C ILE A 4 -13.38 1.36 -13.04
N LYS A 5 -13.99 2.04 -12.06
CA LYS A 5 -13.28 3.03 -11.25
C LYS A 5 -13.08 2.48 -9.85
N LEU A 6 -11.87 2.56 -9.35
CA LEU A 6 -11.49 2.24 -7.98
C LEU A 6 -11.13 3.52 -7.23
N LYS A 7 -11.42 3.58 -5.93
CA LYS A 7 -10.95 4.65 -5.05
C LYS A 7 -10.05 4.05 -3.98
N ILE A 8 -8.74 4.31 -4.09
CA ILE A 8 -7.70 3.82 -3.16
C ILE A 8 -6.90 5.02 -2.66
N ALA A 9 -6.84 5.23 -1.36
CA ALA A 9 -6.12 6.34 -0.73
C ALA A 9 -6.49 7.73 -1.31
N ASP A 10 -7.79 7.96 -1.54
CA ASP A 10 -8.35 9.15 -2.19
C ASP A 10 -7.87 9.39 -3.64
N VAL A 11 -7.26 8.40 -4.29
CA VAL A 11 -6.95 8.41 -5.72
C VAL A 11 -8.02 7.66 -6.48
N ILE A 12 -8.60 8.28 -7.51
CA ILE A 12 -9.51 7.60 -8.45
C ILE A 12 -8.66 6.96 -9.53
N ILE A 13 -8.78 5.66 -9.68
CA ILE A 13 -8.09 4.85 -10.67
C ILE A 13 -9.12 4.31 -11.63
N GLU A 14 -8.99 4.65 -12.91
CA GLU A 14 -9.90 4.21 -13.95
C GLU A 14 -9.24 3.14 -14.83
N LEU A 15 -9.88 1.98 -14.88
CA LEU A 15 -9.47 0.83 -15.66
C LEU A 15 -10.40 0.72 -16.87
N ARG A 16 -9.84 0.71 -18.08
CA ARG A 16 -10.56 0.64 -19.36
C ARG A 16 -10.18 -0.62 -20.10
N SER A 17 -11.14 -1.37 -20.60
CA SER A 17 -10.92 -2.56 -21.43
C SER A 17 -11.90 -2.64 -22.58
N GLN A 18 -11.45 -3.23 -23.71
CA GLN A 18 -12.31 -3.57 -24.84
C GLN A 18 -13.09 -4.89 -24.61
N PHE A 19 -12.65 -5.72 -23.67
CA PHE A 19 -13.32 -6.95 -23.27
C PHE A 19 -14.05 -6.78 -21.93
N ARG A 20 -14.97 -7.70 -21.64
CA ARG A 20 -15.71 -7.71 -20.39
C ARG A 20 -14.78 -8.13 -19.25
N MET A 21 -14.40 -7.19 -18.42
CA MET A 21 -13.78 -7.48 -17.13
C MET A 21 -14.89 -7.94 -16.19
N LYS A 22 -14.90 -9.22 -15.83
CA LYS A 22 -15.82 -9.69 -14.80
C LYS A 22 -15.28 -9.23 -13.46
N PRO A 23 -16.01 -8.38 -12.71
CA PRO A 23 -15.90 -8.40 -11.27
C PRO A 23 -16.32 -9.81 -10.86
N LEU A 24 -15.58 -10.46 -10.00
CA LEU A 24 -15.88 -11.81 -9.56
C LEU A 24 -17.31 -11.92 -9.05
N ASP A 25 -18.08 -12.78 -9.67
CA ASP A 25 -19.38 -13.27 -9.24
C ASP A 25 -19.17 -14.09 -7.95
N GLY A 26 -19.40 -13.49 -6.82
CA GLY A 26 -19.87 -14.07 -5.57
C GLY A 26 -19.05 -15.16 -4.85
N THR A 27 -18.19 -15.90 -5.50
CA THR A 27 -17.53 -17.08 -4.91
C THR A 27 -16.10 -16.83 -4.38
N TYR A 28 -15.51 -15.70 -4.70
CA TYR A 28 -14.20 -15.27 -4.17
C TYR A 28 -14.31 -13.82 -3.69
N ASP A 29 -13.91 -13.56 -2.45
CA ASP A 29 -13.85 -12.21 -1.88
C ASP A 29 -12.74 -11.40 -2.57
N TRP A 30 -13.08 -10.83 -3.71
CA TRP A 30 -12.18 -9.97 -4.46
C TRP A 30 -11.82 -8.71 -3.65
N PRO A 31 -10.55 -8.48 -3.32
CA PRO A 31 -10.15 -7.41 -2.42
C PRO A 31 -10.53 -6.01 -2.94
N TYR A 32 -10.67 -5.85 -4.26
CA TYR A 32 -11.04 -4.56 -4.87
C TYR A 32 -12.56 -4.29 -4.91
N LYS A 33 -13.42 -5.30 -4.68
CA LYS A 33 -14.89 -5.15 -4.79
C LYS A 33 -15.42 -3.96 -4.00
N LYS A 34 -14.95 -3.80 -2.78
CA LYS A 34 -15.36 -2.70 -1.92
C LYS A 34 -14.72 -1.36 -2.30
N PHE A 35 -13.64 -1.38 -3.08
CA PHE A 35 -12.97 -0.18 -3.57
C PHE A 35 -13.55 0.34 -4.89
N ILE A 36 -14.48 -0.38 -5.52
CA ILE A 36 -15.22 0.11 -6.69
C ILE A 36 -15.99 1.37 -6.29
N HIS A 37 -15.83 2.43 -7.06
CA HIS A 37 -16.39 3.72 -6.73
C HIS A 37 -17.07 4.37 -7.93
N ARG A 38 -18.37 4.62 -7.80
CA ARG A 38 -19.16 5.35 -8.82
C ARG A 38 -18.96 6.85 -8.61
N THR A 39 -18.23 7.49 -9.51
CA THR A 39 -17.95 8.93 -9.40
C THR A 39 -17.82 9.58 -10.77
N LYS A 40 -18.22 10.85 -10.88
CA LYS A 40 -17.99 11.73 -12.03
C LYS A 40 -16.62 12.44 -11.94
N LYS A 41 -15.91 12.34 -10.79
CA LYS A 41 -14.59 12.98 -10.63
C LYS A 41 -13.59 12.44 -11.63
N ASN A 42 -12.71 13.32 -12.09
CA ASN A 42 -11.62 12.95 -13.01
C ASN A 42 -10.66 11.95 -12.31
N PRO A 43 -10.24 10.89 -13.02
CA PRO A 43 -9.30 9.94 -12.48
C PRO A 43 -7.89 10.55 -12.36
N GLY A 44 -7.19 10.21 -11.28
CA GLY A 44 -5.77 10.51 -11.12
C GLY A 44 -4.89 9.53 -11.89
N ILE A 45 -5.39 8.30 -12.10
CA ILE A 45 -4.70 7.24 -12.86
C ILE A 45 -5.68 6.65 -13.87
N ILE A 46 -5.24 6.49 -15.14
CA ILE A 46 -5.99 5.83 -16.21
C ILE A 46 -5.14 4.70 -16.77
N LEU A 47 -5.66 3.48 -16.72
CA LEU A 47 -5.01 2.29 -17.26
C LEU A 47 -5.90 1.62 -18.31
N HIS A 48 -5.36 1.46 -19.51
CA HIS A 48 -5.97 0.64 -20.55
C HIS A 48 -5.48 -0.80 -20.40
N ILE A 49 -6.39 -1.77 -20.38
CA ILE A 49 -6.06 -3.19 -20.28
C ILE A 49 -6.29 -3.82 -21.65
N LYS A 50 -5.24 -4.44 -22.21
CA LYS A 50 -5.26 -5.10 -23.52
C LYS A 50 -4.76 -6.52 -23.42
N ILE A 51 -5.36 -7.42 -24.19
CA ILE A 51 -4.86 -8.79 -24.39
C ILE A 51 -3.87 -8.76 -25.54
N MET A 52 -2.66 -9.28 -25.33
CA MET A 52 -1.60 -9.33 -26.33
C MET A 52 -0.70 -10.54 -26.09
N ALA A 53 -0.44 -11.35 -27.12
CA ALA A 53 0.38 -12.55 -27.03
C ALA A 53 1.87 -12.23 -26.84
N ASN A 54 2.37 -11.23 -27.57
CA ASN A 54 3.76 -10.81 -27.54
C ASN A 54 3.88 -9.38 -26.97
N PRO A 55 4.94 -9.10 -26.20
CA PRO A 55 5.17 -7.76 -25.70
C PRO A 55 5.44 -6.81 -26.86
N PRO A 56 5.08 -5.54 -26.70
CA PRO A 56 5.61 -4.49 -27.58
C PRO A 56 7.14 -4.51 -27.51
N LEU A 57 7.81 -4.31 -28.64
CA LEU A 57 9.26 -4.31 -28.72
C LEU A 57 9.87 -3.23 -27.80
N PHE A 58 10.76 -3.65 -26.89
CA PHE A 58 11.38 -2.79 -25.88
C PHE A 58 12.69 -2.14 -26.37
N TYR A 59 12.78 -1.77 -27.63
CA TYR A 59 13.96 -1.09 -28.16
C TYR A 59 14.28 0.19 -27.37
N ARG A 60 15.57 0.35 -27.01
CA ARG A 60 16.08 1.50 -26.28
C ARG A 60 15.50 1.71 -24.87
N SER A 61 15.31 0.64 -24.13
CA SER A 61 14.95 0.72 -22.71
C SER A 61 16.07 0.19 -21.81
N GLU A 62 16.37 0.92 -20.74
CA GLU A 62 17.35 0.54 -19.73
C GLU A 62 16.65 -0.08 -18.53
N ARG A 63 17.06 -1.26 -18.09
CA ARG A 63 16.58 -1.87 -16.85
C ARG A 63 17.18 -1.14 -15.65
N ILE A 64 16.34 -0.42 -14.91
CA ILE A 64 16.75 0.40 -13.76
C ILE A 64 16.48 -0.26 -12.40
N PHE A 65 15.63 -1.29 -12.38
CA PHE A 65 15.31 -2.01 -11.15
C PHE A 65 14.77 -3.42 -11.46
N ALA A 66 15.06 -4.37 -10.57
CA ALA A 66 14.45 -5.70 -10.56
C ALA A 66 14.36 -6.23 -9.12
N THR A 67 13.31 -7.01 -8.84
CA THR A 67 13.22 -7.80 -7.62
C THR A 67 13.48 -9.25 -7.94
N ILE A 68 14.24 -9.91 -7.09
CA ILE A 68 14.58 -11.33 -7.20
C ILE A 68 13.87 -12.07 -6.07
N HIS A 69 13.24 -13.19 -6.41
CA HIS A 69 12.63 -14.04 -5.40
C HIS A 69 13.73 -14.70 -4.56
N PRO A 70 13.69 -14.58 -3.20
CA PRO A 70 14.82 -14.96 -2.36
C PRO A 70 15.15 -16.46 -2.37
N ILE A 71 14.17 -17.31 -2.73
CA ILE A 71 14.35 -18.77 -2.76
C ILE A 71 14.62 -19.28 -4.16
N SER A 72 13.84 -18.86 -5.18
CA SER A 72 13.98 -19.37 -6.56
C SER A 72 15.04 -18.65 -7.38
N GLY A 73 15.52 -17.47 -6.95
CA GLY A 73 16.41 -16.63 -7.74
C GLY A 73 15.76 -15.97 -8.97
N GLU A 74 14.49 -16.26 -9.22
CA GLU A 74 13.77 -15.71 -10.37
C GLU A 74 13.38 -14.25 -10.17
N THR A 75 13.33 -13.52 -11.28
CA THR A 75 12.86 -12.13 -11.26
C THR A 75 11.33 -12.10 -11.12
N ASN A 76 10.82 -11.50 -10.03
CA ASN A 76 9.38 -11.31 -9.87
C ASN A 76 8.86 -10.17 -10.75
N TRP A 77 9.54 -9.04 -10.74
CA TRP A 77 9.22 -7.91 -11.60
C TRP A 77 10.45 -7.04 -11.88
N SER A 78 10.41 -6.33 -13.00
CA SER A 78 11.46 -5.40 -13.42
C SER A 78 10.88 -4.10 -13.91
N LEU A 79 11.61 -3.02 -13.70
CA LEU A 79 11.29 -1.70 -14.22
C LEU A 79 12.36 -1.24 -15.20
N PHE A 80 11.92 -0.83 -16.38
CA PHE A 80 12.76 -0.28 -17.43
C PHE A 80 12.41 1.19 -17.64
N LYS A 81 13.41 2.01 -17.85
CA LYS A 81 13.26 3.42 -18.21
C LYS A 81 13.20 3.57 -19.73
N LYS A 82 12.30 4.41 -20.19
CA LYS A 82 12.20 4.90 -21.57
C LYS A 82 12.26 6.42 -21.58
N GLU A 83 12.47 7.00 -22.77
CA GLU A 83 12.46 8.45 -22.96
C GLU A 83 11.16 9.09 -22.44
N GLU A 84 9.99 8.51 -22.78
CA GLU A 84 8.67 9.03 -22.44
C GLU A 84 8.00 8.36 -21.22
N GLY A 85 8.73 7.54 -20.45
CA GLY A 85 8.14 6.89 -19.28
C GLY A 85 8.84 5.62 -18.84
N TYR A 86 8.04 4.60 -18.48
CA TYR A 86 8.52 3.37 -17.89
C TYR A 86 7.83 2.15 -18.49
N ILE A 87 8.54 1.02 -18.47
CA ILE A 87 7.96 -0.30 -18.72
C ILE A 87 8.11 -1.11 -17.44
N LEU A 88 7.01 -1.58 -16.91
CA LEU A 88 6.96 -2.50 -15.79
C LEU A 88 6.67 -3.91 -16.34
N VAL A 89 7.56 -4.85 -16.07
CA VAL A 89 7.41 -6.27 -16.44
C VAL A 89 7.23 -7.09 -15.19
N GLN A 90 6.29 -8.02 -15.22
CA GLN A 90 6.02 -8.91 -14.10
C GLN A 90 5.86 -10.34 -14.60
N HIS A 91 6.42 -11.29 -13.85
CA HIS A 91 6.28 -12.70 -14.07
C HIS A 91 5.32 -13.29 -13.02
N VAL A 92 4.21 -13.87 -13.48
CA VAL A 92 3.19 -14.50 -12.64
C VAL A 92 2.87 -15.88 -13.19
N SER A 93 3.11 -16.94 -12.41
CA SER A 93 2.74 -18.32 -12.79
C SER A 93 3.12 -18.68 -14.22
N LYS A 94 4.37 -18.50 -14.61
CA LYS A 94 4.93 -18.74 -15.97
C LYS A 94 4.35 -17.83 -17.07
N LYS A 95 3.57 -16.82 -16.73
CA LYS A 95 3.06 -15.81 -17.65
C LYS A 95 3.76 -14.48 -17.39
N THR A 96 4.08 -13.76 -18.46
CA THR A 96 4.67 -12.43 -18.37
C THR A 96 3.63 -11.39 -18.73
N GLN A 97 3.51 -10.38 -17.90
CA GLN A 97 2.63 -9.23 -18.11
C GLN A 97 3.47 -7.98 -18.19
N TRP A 98 2.98 -6.94 -18.90
CA TRP A 98 3.69 -5.68 -19.10
C TRP A 98 2.78 -4.50 -18.85
N ALA A 99 3.35 -3.42 -18.32
CA ALA A 99 2.67 -2.13 -18.30
C ALA A 99 3.59 -1.06 -18.88
N ILE A 100 3.11 -0.34 -19.89
CA ILE A 100 3.78 0.85 -20.43
C ILE A 100 3.13 2.06 -19.78
N LEU A 101 3.92 2.87 -19.10
CA LEU A 101 3.47 3.94 -18.23
C LEU A 101 4.14 5.26 -18.59
N ASN A 102 3.43 6.36 -18.49
CA ASN A 102 4.01 7.68 -18.61
C ASN A 102 4.93 8.03 -17.41
N LYS A 103 5.75 9.08 -17.53
CA LYS A 103 6.67 9.54 -16.48
C LYS A 103 6.01 9.74 -15.12
N GLY A 104 4.75 10.16 -15.08
CA GLY A 104 3.99 10.45 -13.86
C GLY A 104 3.24 9.27 -13.26
N PHE A 105 3.30 8.08 -13.86
CA PHE A 105 2.51 6.90 -13.48
C PHE A 105 1.00 7.15 -13.41
N SER A 106 0.53 8.15 -14.14
CA SER A 106 -0.88 8.56 -14.17
C SER A 106 -1.64 8.01 -15.38
N LYS A 107 -0.94 7.56 -16.41
CA LYS A 107 -1.53 6.97 -17.61
C LYS A 107 -0.68 5.82 -18.10
N GLY A 108 -1.34 4.76 -18.60
CA GLY A 108 -0.62 3.64 -19.18
C GLY A 108 -1.50 2.58 -19.79
N THR A 109 -0.85 1.59 -20.38
CA THR A 109 -1.50 0.39 -20.91
C THR A 109 -0.88 -0.84 -20.27
N VAL A 110 -1.72 -1.70 -19.70
CA VAL A 110 -1.35 -3.01 -19.17
C VAL A 110 -1.66 -4.06 -20.24
N TYR A 111 -0.67 -4.85 -20.58
CA TYR A 111 -0.78 -5.95 -21.53
C TYR A 111 -0.73 -7.27 -20.79
N ILE A 112 -1.73 -8.11 -21.04
CA ILE A 112 -1.87 -9.45 -20.46
C ILE A 112 -1.82 -10.49 -21.56
N PRO A 113 -1.14 -11.63 -21.37
CA PRO A 113 -1.10 -12.66 -22.38
C PRO A 113 -2.48 -13.31 -22.55
N PRO A 114 -2.85 -13.77 -23.76
CA PRO A 114 -4.10 -14.50 -23.98
C PRO A 114 -4.14 -15.78 -23.15
N ASP A 115 -5.31 -16.14 -22.63
CA ASP A 115 -5.54 -17.42 -21.95
C ASP A 115 -6.32 -18.37 -22.86
N LYS A 116 -5.74 -19.57 -23.10
CA LYS A 116 -6.35 -20.60 -23.95
C LYS A 116 -7.62 -21.23 -23.33
N LYS A 117 -7.81 -21.11 -22.03
CA LYS A 117 -8.93 -21.72 -21.29
C LYS A 117 -10.17 -20.84 -21.17
N ASN A 118 -10.19 -19.74 -21.86
CA ASN A 118 -11.35 -18.86 -22.02
C ASN A 118 -12.08 -18.32 -20.79
N ALA A 119 -12.28 -17.06 -20.90
CA ALA A 119 -13.54 -16.41 -20.65
C ALA A 119 -13.67 -15.57 -19.40
N SER A 120 -12.88 -15.67 -18.40
CA SER A 120 -12.98 -14.70 -17.31
C SER A 120 -11.63 -14.33 -16.73
N TRP A 121 -10.97 -13.38 -17.37
CA TRP A 121 -9.84 -12.70 -16.73
C TRP A 121 -10.32 -12.08 -15.42
N LYS A 122 -9.82 -12.63 -14.32
CA LYS A 122 -10.02 -12.01 -13.02
C LYS A 122 -9.21 -10.73 -13.01
N LEU A 123 -9.87 -9.62 -12.79
CA LEU A 123 -9.21 -8.31 -12.74
C LEU A 123 -8.05 -8.28 -11.74
N GLU A 124 -8.17 -9.04 -10.66
CA GLU A 124 -7.12 -9.22 -9.66
C GLU A 124 -5.83 -9.79 -10.27
N ASP A 125 -5.93 -10.90 -11.00
CA ASP A 125 -4.76 -11.56 -11.61
C ASP A 125 -4.07 -10.65 -12.63
N MET A 126 -4.83 -9.72 -13.22
CA MET A 126 -4.33 -8.80 -14.23
C MET A 126 -3.60 -7.60 -13.67
N ILE A 127 -4.05 -7.06 -12.54
CA ILE A 127 -3.61 -5.72 -12.09
C ILE A 127 -3.06 -5.66 -10.67
N HIS A 128 -3.22 -6.69 -9.85
CA HIS A 128 -2.96 -6.64 -8.41
C HIS A 128 -1.58 -6.05 -8.07
N ASN A 129 -0.53 -6.65 -8.60
CA ASN A 129 0.82 -6.20 -8.32
C ASN A 129 1.19 -4.93 -9.11
N PHE A 130 0.72 -4.81 -10.37
CA PHE A 130 0.95 -3.60 -11.16
C PHE A 130 0.37 -2.38 -10.48
N LEU A 131 -0.87 -2.50 -9.98
CA LEU A 131 -1.57 -1.37 -9.39
C LEU A 131 -0.89 -0.89 -8.11
N GLN A 132 -0.33 -1.80 -7.31
CA GLN A 132 0.45 -1.43 -6.14
C GLN A 132 1.69 -0.63 -6.53
N ILE A 133 2.49 -1.13 -7.48
CA ILE A 133 3.72 -0.47 -7.94
C ILE A 133 3.40 0.88 -8.59
N ILE A 134 2.37 0.93 -9.44
CA ILE A 134 1.91 2.17 -10.08
C ILE A 134 1.50 3.19 -9.01
N LEU A 135 0.73 2.77 -8.01
CA LEU A 135 0.25 3.67 -6.97
C LEU A 135 1.39 4.14 -6.04
N ILE A 136 2.38 3.30 -5.72
CA ILE A 136 3.60 3.71 -4.99
C ILE A 136 4.30 4.85 -5.73
N ASN A 137 4.51 4.69 -7.04
CA ASN A 137 5.18 5.70 -7.87
C ASN A 137 4.34 6.97 -8.06
N TYR A 138 3.04 6.81 -8.25
CA TYR A 138 2.12 7.92 -8.38
C TYR A 138 2.08 8.77 -7.11
N LEU A 139 2.00 8.13 -5.95
CA LEU A 139 1.93 8.79 -4.64
C LEU A 139 3.26 9.38 -4.19
N SER A 140 4.41 8.80 -4.58
CA SER A 140 5.73 9.33 -4.24
C SER A 140 5.96 10.77 -4.72
N ARG A 141 5.17 11.21 -5.70
CA ARG A 141 5.17 12.57 -6.26
C ARG A 141 4.04 13.45 -5.71
N ARG A 142 3.20 12.92 -4.80
CA ARG A 142 1.95 13.56 -4.35
C ARG A 142 1.70 13.37 -2.85
N GLU A 143 2.77 13.56 -2.06
CA GLU A 143 2.71 13.51 -0.59
C GLU A 143 2.06 12.25 -0.04
N GLY A 144 2.47 11.10 -0.58
CA GLY A 144 1.99 9.81 -0.13
C GLY A 144 3.07 8.75 -0.09
N ILE A 145 3.01 7.88 0.91
CA ILE A 145 3.91 6.73 1.10
C ILE A 145 3.10 5.48 1.43
N PHE A 146 3.62 4.33 0.98
CA PHE A 146 3.19 3.02 1.47
C PHE A 146 4.05 2.58 2.64
N VAL A 147 3.42 1.99 3.65
CA VAL A 147 4.09 1.49 4.84
C VAL A 147 3.64 0.06 5.14
N HIS A 148 4.61 -0.82 5.37
CA HIS A 148 4.37 -2.18 5.87
C HIS A 148 3.99 -2.12 7.36
N SER A 149 2.73 -2.07 7.64
CA SER A 149 2.19 -1.79 8.96
C SER A 149 0.75 -2.24 9.13
N VAL A 150 0.33 -2.38 10.36
CA VAL A 150 -1.09 -2.42 10.72
C VAL A 150 -1.57 -0.98 10.94
N GLY A 151 -2.69 -0.65 10.32
CA GLY A 151 -3.39 0.61 10.56
C GLY A 151 -4.78 0.35 11.09
N LEU A 152 -5.19 1.10 12.09
CA LEU A 152 -6.54 1.01 12.62
C LEU A 152 -7.12 2.41 12.95
N LYS A 153 -8.44 2.44 12.97
CA LYS A 153 -9.25 3.57 13.41
C LYS A 153 -9.90 3.19 14.74
N ASP A 154 -9.45 3.82 15.81
CA ASP A 154 -9.95 3.54 17.15
C ASP A 154 -11.37 4.11 17.35
N VAL A 155 -12.01 3.76 18.46
CA VAL A 155 -13.38 4.16 18.80
C VAL A 155 -13.58 5.68 18.87
N ASP A 156 -12.53 6.42 19.24
CA ASP A 156 -12.48 7.89 19.23
C ASP A 156 -12.12 8.50 17.87
N LYS A 157 -12.18 7.68 16.79
CA LYS A 157 -11.88 8.02 15.39
C LYS A 157 -10.42 8.36 15.07
N ARG A 158 -9.51 8.31 16.06
CA ARG A 158 -8.08 8.50 15.79
C ARG A 158 -7.48 7.33 15.02
N GLY A 159 -6.57 7.65 14.12
CA GLY A 159 -5.75 6.67 13.41
C GLY A 159 -4.54 6.27 14.24
N LEU A 160 -4.30 4.98 14.37
CA LEU A 160 -3.11 4.41 15.00
C LEU A 160 -2.38 3.54 13.98
N LEU A 161 -1.05 3.69 13.93
CA LEU A 161 -0.18 2.92 13.04
C LEU A 161 0.78 2.06 13.86
N PHE A 162 0.87 0.77 13.53
CA PHE A 162 1.77 -0.17 14.17
C PHE A 162 2.74 -0.74 13.14
N ALA A 163 3.99 -0.32 13.19
CA ALA A 163 5.05 -0.74 12.28
C ALA A 163 6.14 -1.52 13.02
N GLY A 164 6.93 -2.30 12.28
CA GLY A 164 8.03 -3.07 12.86
C GLY A 164 8.47 -4.20 11.92
N PRO A 165 9.60 -4.85 12.21
CA PRO A 165 10.13 -5.91 11.38
C PRO A 165 9.17 -7.11 11.26
N THR A 166 9.48 -8.01 10.34
CA THR A 166 8.76 -9.29 10.23
C THR A 166 8.82 -10.02 11.58
N ARG A 167 7.71 -10.66 11.96
CA ARG A 167 7.54 -11.37 13.26
C ARG A 167 7.57 -10.47 14.51
N SER A 168 7.49 -9.16 14.40
CA SER A 168 7.42 -8.25 15.56
C SER A 168 6.09 -8.29 16.31
N GLY A 169 5.05 -8.89 15.76
CA GLY A 169 3.72 -8.98 16.33
C GLY A 169 2.62 -8.14 15.66
N LYS A 170 2.89 -7.60 14.46
CA LYS A 170 1.91 -6.77 13.71
C LYS A 170 0.56 -7.47 13.52
N SER A 171 0.53 -8.63 12.89
CA SER A 171 -0.72 -9.40 12.65
C SER A 171 -1.39 -9.82 13.95
N THR A 172 -0.61 -10.15 14.99
CA THR A 172 -1.14 -10.43 16.33
C THR A 172 -1.78 -9.18 16.94
N THR A 173 -1.19 -8.00 16.75
CA THR A 173 -1.79 -6.73 17.19
C THR A 173 -3.13 -6.50 16.49
N ALA A 174 -3.19 -6.67 15.15
CA ALA A 174 -4.45 -6.54 14.41
C ALA A 174 -5.54 -7.47 14.98
N ARG A 175 -5.19 -8.74 15.24
CA ARG A 175 -6.10 -9.75 15.83
C ARG A 175 -6.58 -9.34 17.23
N LEU A 176 -5.68 -8.96 18.13
CA LEU A 176 -6.05 -8.53 19.48
C LEU A 176 -7.00 -7.31 19.46
N TRP A 177 -6.73 -6.34 18.59
CA TRP A 177 -7.61 -5.18 18.46
C TRP A 177 -8.98 -5.55 17.86
N HIS A 178 -9.01 -6.47 16.89
CA HIS A 178 -10.25 -6.99 16.32
C HIS A 178 -11.09 -7.72 17.37
N ASP A 179 -10.49 -8.63 18.11
CA ASP A 179 -11.18 -9.54 19.03
C ASP A 179 -11.59 -8.86 20.36
N HIS A 180 -10.82 -7.88 20.81
CA HIS A 180 -11.00 -7.28 22.14
C HIS A 180 -11.31 -5.77 22.11
N SER A 181 -11.62 -5.20 20.93
CA SER A 181 -11.98 -3.79 20.85
C SER A 181 -13.03 -3.55 19.76
N ARG A 182 -13.65 -2.34 19.79
CA ARG A 182 -14.53 -1.87 18.72
C ARG A 182 -13.78 -1.03 17.68
N ALA A 183 -12.46 -1.11 17.65
CA ALA A 183 -11.67 -0.43 16.66
C ALA A 183 -11.84 -1.08 15.28
N LYS A 184 -11.81 -0.27 14.22
CA LYS A 184 -11.83 -0.77 12.86
C LYS A 184 -10.41 -0.93 12.35
N ILE A 185 -10.02 -2.16 12.00
CA ILE A 185 -8.76 -2.42 11.31
C ILE A 185 -8.90 -1.87 9.88
N LEU A 186 -8.00 -1.01 9.46
CA LEU A 186 -7.95 -0.47 8.11
C LEU A 186 -7.20 -1.41 7.17
N ASN A 187 -6.06 -1.92 7.61
CA ASN A 187 -5.28 -2.94 6.93
C ASN A 187 -4.21 -3.51 7.89
N ASP A 188 -3.73 -4.73 7.62
CA ASP A 188 -2.76 -5.46 8.44
C ASP A 188 -1.36 -5.57 7.81
N ASP A 189 -1.18 -5.04 6.59
CA ASP A 189 0.09 -5.17 5.86
C ASP A 189 0.46 -3.93 5.04
N ARG A 190 -0.47 -3.36 4.26
CA ARG A 190 -0.21 -2.24 3.34
C ARG A 190 -1.08 -1.03 3.67
N ILE A 191 -0.53 -0.13 4.45
CA ILE A 191 -1.16 1.16 4.75
C ILE A 191 -0.60 2.23 3.84
N VAL A 192 -1.46 3.07 3.29
CA VAL A 192 -1.03 4.33 2.66
C VAL A 192 -1.15 5.46 3.67
N ILE A 193 -0.09 6.25 3.81
CA ILE A 193 -0.12 7.50 4.56
C ILE A 193 -0.08 8.65 3.55
N ARG A 194 -0.95 9.64 3.73
CA ARG A 194 -0.93 10.89 2.94
C ARG A 194 -1.01 12.10 3.84
N LYS A 195 -0.30 13.16 3.44
CA LYS A 195 -0.43 14.51 4.00
C LYS A 195 -1.53 15.26 3.25
N ALA A 196 -2.44 15.88 3.95
CA ALA A 196 -3.47 16.75 3.40
C ALA A 196 -3.83 17.83 4.43
N GLN A 197 -3.82 19.10 4.04
CA GLN A 197 -4.18 20.24 4.92
C GLN A 197 -3.43 20.19 6.28
N ASP A 198 -2.11 20.02 6.24
CA ASP A 198 -1.23 19.91 7.42
C ASP A 198 -1.55 18.75 8.38
N LYS A 199 -2.32 17.80 7.95
CA LYS A 199 -2.65 16.57 8.68
C LYS A 199 -2.18 15.35 7.93
N PHE A 200 -1.89 14.29 8.67
CA PHE A 200 -1.59 12.99 8.12
C PHE A 200 -2.78 12.06 8.28
N TYR A 201 -3.09 11.33 7.23
CA TYR A 201 -4.16 10.33 7.21
C TYR A 201 -3.61 8.98 6.82
N ILE A 202 -4.07 7.94 7.50
CA ILE A 202 -3.87 6.55 7.11
C ILE A 202 -5.08 6.05 6.35
N PHE A 203 -4.83 5.27 5.30
CA PHE A 203 -5.87 4.75 4.42
C PHE A 203 -5.78 3.23 4.34
N SER A 204 -6.95 2.60 4.31
CA SER A 204 -7.06 1.20 3.91
C SER A 204 -6.68 1.00 2.44
N THR A 205 -6.19 -0.20 2.16
CA THR A 205 -5.83 -0.62 0.80
C THR A 205 -6.38 -2.02 0.50
N PRO A 206 -6.47 -2.43 -0.76
CA PRO A 206 -6.87 -3.79 -1.11
C PRO A 206 -5.76 -4.85 -0.92
N TRP A 207 -4.54 -4.44 -0.58
CA TRP A 207 -3.39 -5.34 -0.34
C TRP A 207 -3.28 -5.64 1.14
N HIS A 208 -3.64 -6.83 1.55
CA HIS A 208 -3.65 -7.31 2.94
C HIS A 208 -2.62 -8.42 3.14
N GLY A 209 -2.31 -8.71 4.40
CA GLY A 209 -1.46 -9.80 4.83
C GLY A 209 -2.26 -11.05 5.24
N ASP A 210 -1.70 -11.83 6.15
CA ASP A 210 -2.22 -13.13 6.57
C ASP A 210 -3.50 -13.04 7.44
N PHE A 211 -3.88 -11.85 7.90
CA PHE A 211 -5.10 -11.65 8.73
C PHE A 211 -6.39 -11.64 7.90
N ASN A 212 -6.32 -11.94 6.60
CA ASN A 212 -7.40 -11.84 5.63
C ASN A 212 -8.65 -12.68 5.96
N GLU A 213 -8.50 -13.81 6.63
CA GLU A 213 -9.64 -14.69 6.98
C GLU A 213 -10.67 -13.99 7.87
N TYR A 214 -10.24 -13.01 8.65
CA TYR A 214 -11.07 -12.28 9.63
C TYR A 214 -11.42 -10.85 9.18
N PHE A 215 -10.73 -10.35 8.17
CA PHE A 215 -10.76 -8.93 7.83
C PHE A 215 -11.02 -8.68 6.36
N LYS A 216 -12.20 -8.13 6.05
CA LYS A 216 -12.53 -7.67 4.70
C LYS A 216 -12.23 -6.19 4.58
N SER A 217 -11.09 -5.84 3.97
CA SER A 217 -10.73 -4.45 3.73
C SER A 217 -11.83 -3.69 2.99
N SER A 218 -12.13 -2.49 3.46
CA SER A 218 -13.07 -1.57 2.81
C SER A 218 -12.47 -0.16 2.81
N PRO A 219 -12.79 0.67 1.81
CA PRO A 219 -12.29 2.04 1.77
C PRO A 219 -12.66 2.79 3.04
N ASP A 220 -11.65 3.15 3.80
CA ASP A 220 -11.80 4.01 4.98
C ASP A 220 -10.48 4.73 5.24
N LYS A 221 -10.55 5.77 6.05
CA LYS A 221 -9.39 6.53 6.50
C LYS A 221 -9.57 7.04 7.92
N ALA A 222 -8.45 7.33 8.56
CA ALA A 222 -8.42 8.00 9.85
C ALA A 222 -7.29 9.04 9.90
N GLU A 223 -7.49 10.12 10.62
CA GLU A 223 -6.41 11.07 10.92
C GLU A 223 -5.39 10.39 11.83
N LEU A 224 -4.15 10.28 11.37
CA LEU A 224 -3.08 9.61 12.12
C LEU A 224 -2.68 10.44 13.33
N LYS A 225 -2.75 9.84 14.50
CA LYS A 225 -2.44 10.50 15.77
C LYS A 225 -1.20 9.94 16.45
N ASN A 226 -0.94 8.63 16.28
CA ASN A 226 0.21 7.98 16.90
C ASN A 226 0.80 6.90 15.99
N ILE A 227 2.12 6.75 16.07
CA ILE A 227 2.88 5.67 15.45
C ILE A 227 3.55 4.85 16.55
N PHE A 228 3.36 3.53 16.51
CA PHE A 228 3.97 2.58 17.42
C PHE A 228 4.91 1.65 16.67
N PHE A 229 6.18 1.66 17.04
CA PHE A 229 7.17 0.73 16.50
C PHE A 229 7.28 -0.47 17.43
N ILE A 230 6.70 -1.60 16.99
CA ILE A 230 6.55 -2.82 17.79
C ILE A 230 7.84 -3.63 17.81
N TYR A 231 8.15 -4.18 18.97
CA TYR A 231 9.15 -5.24 19.17
C TYR A 231 8.64 -6.22 20.22
N GLN A 232 9.07 -7.48 20.16
CA GLN A 232 8.69 -8.47 21.15
C GLN A 232 9.28 -8.14 22.53
N SER A 233 8.48 -8.29 23.57
CA SER A 233 8.86 -7.97 24.95
C SER A 233 8.07 -8.87 25.92
N PRO A 234 8.62 -9.26 27.09
CA PRO A 234 7.89 -9.98 28.12
C PRO A 234 6.76 -9.15 28.76
N GLU A 235 6.75 -7.84 28.55
CA GLU A 235 5.76 -6.91 29.09
C GLU A 235 5.31 -5.88 28.03
N ASN A 236 4.06 -5.42 28.15
CA ASN A 236 3.57 -4.28 27.36
C ASN A 236 4.09 -2.99 27.98
N LYS A 237 4.94 -2.27 27.23
CA LYS A 237 5.50 -0.98 27.66
C LYS A 237 5.68 -0.01 26.51
N ILE A 238 5.55 1.27 26.78
CA ILE A 238 5.68 2.33 25.80
C ILE A 238 6.82 3.26 26.17
N LYS A 239 7.70 3.52 25.22
CA LYS A 239 8.73 4.55 25.32
C LYS A 239 8.56 5.56 24.19
N ARG A 240 8.41 6.85 24.50
CA ARG A 240 8.34 7.92 23.51
C ARG A 240 9.66 8.06 22.77
N LEU A 241 9.60 8.30 21.46
CA LEU A 241 10.75 8.49 20.60
C LEU A 241 10.88 9.95 20.17
N ARG A 242 12.12 10.43 20.05
CA ARG A 242 12.44 11.69 19.36
C ARG A 242 12.29 11.48 17.84
N PRO A 243 12.03 12.55 17.05
CA PRO A 243 11.85 12.41 15.60
C PRO A 243 12.96 11.64 14.88
N LYS A 244 14.23 11.91 15.20
CA LYS A 244 15.38 11.20 14.62
C LYS A 244 15.38 9.70 14.89
N GLU A 245 14.96 9.29 16.09
CA GLU A 245 14.83 7.87 16.45
C GLU A 245 13.65 7.24 15.71
N ALA A 246 12.50 7.92 15.70
CA ALA A 246 11.30 7.47 15.01
C ALA A 246 11.52 7.30 13.50
N TYR A 247 12.27 8.21 12.87
CA TYR A 247 12.64 8.11 11.46
C TYR A 247 13.44 6.85 11.16
N ARG A 248 14.40 6.45 12.02
CA ARG A 248 15.19 5.22 11.85
C ARG A 248 14.32 3.96 11.91
N TYR A 249 13.24 3.97 12.69
CA TYR A 249 12.30 2.85 12.76
C TYR A 249 11.27 2.89 11.63
N LEU A 250 10.90 4.06 11.10
CA LEU A 250 9.95 4.19 10.01
C LEU A 250 10.54 3.76 8.68
N TYR A 251 11.76 4.21 8.37
CA TYR A 251 12.41 4.02 7.09
C TYR A 251 12.43 2.57 6.58
N PRO A 252 12.78 1.54 7.39
CA PRO A 252 12.79 0.15 6.93
C PRO A 252 11.39 -0.42 6.62
N ASN A 253 10.34 0.28 6.99
CA ASN A 253 8.96 -0.17 6.82
C ASN A 253 8.24 0.52 5.66
N ILE A 254 8.86 1.44 4.93
CA ILE A 254 8.26 2.09 3.76
C ILE A 254 8.57 1.32 2.47
N PHE A 255 7.78 1.60 1.43
CA PHE A 255 8.00 1.13 0.05
C PHE A 255 8.52 2.30 -0.81
N PRO A 256 9.81 2.53 -0.88
CA PRO A 256 10.36 3.69 -1.57
C PRO A 256 10.51 3.44 -3.06
N ALA A 257 10.42 4.52 -3.85
CA ALA A 257 10.69 4.53 -5.28
C ALA A 257 12.19 4.69 -5.54
N PHE A 258 13.00 3.68 -5.23
CA PHE A 258 14.48 3.70 -5.28
C PHE A 258 15.07 4.14 -6.62
N TRP A 259 14.37 3.82 -7.72
CA TRP A 259 14.82 4.07 -9.09
C TRP A 259 14.66 5.52 -9.54
N ASN A 260 14.05 6.37 -8.74
CA ASN A 260 13.86 7.79 -9.05
C ASN A 260 14.29 8.66 -7.89
N LYS A 261 15.45 9.33 -8.02
CA LYS A 261 16.08 10.15 -6.97
C LYS A 261 15.13 11.22 -6.41
N GLU A 262 14.40 11.92 -7.29
CA GLU A 262 13.46 12.99 -6.88
C GLU A 262 12.28 12.42 -6.08
N SER A 263 11.67 11.32 -6.55
CA SER A 263 10.59 10.64 -5.83
C SER A 263 11.04 10.12 -4.48
N LEU A 264 12.23 9.53 -4.42
CA LEU A 264 12.84 9.06 -3.19
C LEU A 264 13.07 10.22 -2.20
N ALA A 265 13.67 11.32 -2.65
CA ALA A 265 13.89 12.50 -1.81
C ALA A 265 12.58 13.06 -1.23
N ARG A 266 11.52 13.16 -2.06
CA ARG A 266 10.18 13.59 -1.60
C ARG A 266 9.61 12.65 -0.55
N GLN A 267 9.75 11.33 -0.74
CA GLN A 267 9.28 10.34 0.25
C GLN A 267 10.07 10.44 1.56
N MET A 268 11.39 10.66 1.50
CA MET A 268 12.22 10.84 2.69
C MET A 268 11.82 12.10 3.47
N ASN A 269 11.60 13.22 2.77
CA ASN A 269 11.12 14.46 3.39
C ASN A 269 9.74 14.26 4.02
N LEU A 270 8.82 13.56 3.34
CA LEU A 270 7.50 13.24 3.89
C LEU A 270 7.60 12.37 5.15
N CYS A 271 8.54 11.39 5.17
CA CYS A 271 8.79 10.58 6.36
C CYS A 271 9.33 11.42 7.52
N TRP A 272 10.22 12.37 7.24
CA TRP A 272 10.73 13.29 8.24
C TRP A 272 9.63 14.18 8.81
N ASP A 273 8.82 14.79 7.96
CA ASP A 273 7.64 15.56 8.35
C ASP A 273 6.72 14.71 9.23
N LEU A 274 6.39 13.50 8.78
CA LEU A 274 5.50 12.59 9.49
C LEU A 274 5.95 12.36 10.94
N VAL A 275 7.19 11.97 11.17
CA VAL A 275 7.70 11.68 12.53
C VAL A 275 7.96 12.95 13.34
N SER A 276 8.11 14.10 12.70
CA SER A 276 8.22 15.41 13.37
C SER A 276 6.85 15.91 13.84
N PHE A 277 5.79 15.57 13.13
CA PHE A 277 4.42 16.00 13.43
C PHE A 277 3.62 15.00 14.26
N ILE A 278 3.86 13.68 14.10
CA ILE A 278 3.09 12.65 14.74
C ILE A 278 3.87 12.02 15.89
N ALA A 279 3.24 11.96 17.06
CA ALA A 279 3.84 11.33 18.24
C ALA A 279 4.16 9.86 17.96
N SER A 280 5.43 9.51 18.07
CA SER A 280 5.97 8.18 17.77
C SER A 280 6.52 7.53 19.03
N CYS A 281 6.29 6.22 19.18
CA CYS A 281 6.68 5.46 20.35
C CYS A 281 7.28 4.10 19.97
N ARG A 282 8.20 3.59 20.78
CA ARG A 282 8.54 2.17 20.83
C ARG A 282 7.50 1.48 21.70
N LEU A 283 6.96 0.35 21.19
CA LEU A 283 6.01 -0.49 21.90
C LEU A 283 6.64 -1.86 22.14
N GLY A 284 7.03 -2.14 23.38
CA GLY A 284 7.30 -3.48 23.83
C GLY A 284 5.98 -4.23 23.86
N PHE A 285 5.90 -5.33 23.11
CA PHE A 285 4.66 -6.06 22.86
C PHE A 285 4.70 -7.44 23.47
N LYS A 286 3.89 -7.62 24.51
CA LYS A 286 3.48 -8.93 25.03
C LYS A 286 2.17 -9.31 24.35
N LYS A 287 2.02 -10.57 23.96
CA LYS A 287 0.84 -11.07 23.24
C LYS A 287 -0.36 -11.22 24.16
N ASP A 288 -0.87 -10.11 24.70
CA ASP A 288 -2.10 -10.09 25.49
C ASP A 288 -2.92 -8.80 25.28
N LYS A 289 -4.20 -8.82 25.67
CA LYS A 289 -5.14 -7.73 25.46
C LYS A 289 -4.82 -6.45 26.23
N SER A 290 -3.94 -6.48 27.23
CA SER A 290 -3.58 -5.29 28.01
C SER A 290 -2.87 -4.23 27.16
N VAL A 291 -2.28 -4.62 26.01
CA VAL A 291 -1.70 -3.68 25.07
C VAL A 291 -2.68 -2.61 24.62
N ILE A 292 -3.98 -2.93 24.51
CA ILE A 292 -5.01 -2.00 24.06
C ILE A 292 -5.17 -0.85 25.08
N SER A 293 -5.26 -1.16 26.36
CA SER A 293 -5.39 -0.15 27.40
C SER A 293 -4.14 0.72 27.52
N ILE A 294 -2.96 0.12 27.42
CA ILE A 294 -1.67 0.84 27.47
C ILE A 294 -1.55 1.80 26.27
N VAL A 295 -1.89 1.36 25.07
CA VAL A 295 -1.89 2.22 23.88
C VAL A 295 -2.93 3.34 23.99
N ARG A 296 -4.13 3.06 24.50
CA ARG A 296 -5.17 4.07 24.68
C ARG A 296 -4.85 5.11 25.74
N SER A 297 -4.17 4.71 26.82
CA SER A 297 -3.72 5.64 27.87
C SER A 297 -2.58 6.55 27.41
N SER A 298 -1.80 6.11 26.42
CA SER A 298 -0.65 6.86 25.88
C SER A 298 -1.10 7.99 24.94
N ARG A 299 -1.80 9.00 25.49
CA ARG A 299 -2.19 10.23 24.75
C ARG A 299 -1.02 11.22 24.68
N TYR A 300 0.02 10.88 23.91
CA TYR A 300 1.14 11.79 23.72
C TYR A 300 0.74 12.94 22.79
N LYS A 301 0.86 14.18 23.28
CA LYS A 301 0.80 15.40 22.46
C LYS A 301 2.08 15.54 21.64
N ARG A 302 2.05 16.33 20.56
CA ARG A 302 3.25 16.75 19.81
C ARG A 302 4.42 17.15 20.74
N PHE A 303 5.65 16.96 20.29
CA PHE A 303 6.75 17.76 20.84
C PHE A 303 6.46 19.23 20.48
N SER A 304 6.29 20.10 21.46
CA SER A 304 6.34 21.55 21.20
C SER A 304 7.75 21.84 20.68
N HIS A 305 7.85 22.31 19.44
CA HIS A 305 9.09 22.94 18.99
C HIS A 305 9.26 24.20 19.87
N ARG A 306 10.21 24.16 20.79
CA ARG A 306 10.83 25.36 21.36
C ARG A 306 12.02 25.70 20.50
#